data_61ec585fcc4cfde70c5602d4306914ee
#
_entry.id   61ec585fcc4cfde70c5602d4306914ee
#
_cell.length_a   1.000
_cell.length_b   1.000
_cell.length_c   1.000
_cell.angle_alpha   90.00
_cell.angle_beta   90.00
_cell.angle_gamma   90.00
#
_symmetry.space_group_name_H-M   'P 1'
#
loop_
_entity.id
_entity.type
_entity.pdbx_description
1 polymer ?
#
loop_
_entity_poly.entity_id
_entity_poly.type
_entity_poly.pdbx_seq_one_letter_code
_entity_poly.pdbx_strand_id
1 'polypeptide(L)'
;VHIVKRKIIHDNEVEADRFVLNNINKNEFKTYAESIMDSVLKTPFSNKNILSHSFNGKKSLLKSRLINIKEADLKKQSKLILIFICIFTFFIMIIQSQFLMGQSLTDYNYKKPLQSDYQILDESKNFGSNSGSFVMYSMKKDKYYIYNEKESRKRYSPDSTYKIYLALFGLDRHIISDKNSRMSWNHKHYLFESWNKEQDLNTAMQNSVNWYFERISNQIPKNYTAAQLKQLNYGNENLGSYKSYWMEDSLKISNLEQVIVFKNMMEQNNHFSKKAKN
;
A
#
# COMPACT_ATOMS: atom_id res chain seq x y z
N VAL A 1 63.12 -1.26 2.51
CA VAL A 1 63.13 -2.74 2.61
C VAL A 1 62.54 -3.26 3.90
N HIS A 2 62.90 -2.73 5.10
CA HIS A 2 62.40 -3.23 6.39
C HIS A 2 60.89 -3.04 6.61
N ILE A 3 60.28 -1.93 6.15
CA ILE A 3 58.85 -1.65 6.31
C ILE A 3 58.03 -2.61 5.44
N VAL A 4 58.47 -2.86 4.19
CA VAL A 4 57.80 -3.78 3.28
C VAL A 4 57.85 -5.21 3.81
N LYS A 5 59.02 -5.66 4.29
CA LYS A 5 59.19 -7.00 4.90
C LYS A 5 58.24 -7.19 6.11
N ARG A 6 58.11 -6.16 6.98
CA ARG A 6 57.19 -6.23 8.14
C ARG A 6 55.73 -6.31 7.71
N LYS A 7 55.34 -5.57 6.69
CA LYS A 7 53.99 -5.61 6.17
C LYS A 7 53.66 -6.96 5.55
N ILE A 8 54.55 -7.54 4.75
CA ILE A 8 54.38 -8.87 4.18
C ILE A 8 54.22 -9.94 5.27
N ILE A 9 55.06 -9.91 6.31
CA ILE A 9 54.95 -10.86 7.44
C ILE A 9 53.62 -10.67 8.15
N HIS A 10 53.17 -9.45 8.37
CA HIS A 10 51.90 -9.16 9.01
C HIS A 10 50.71 -9.67 8.17
N ASP A 11 50.71 -9.41 6.87
CA ASP A 11 49.63 -9.80 5.95
C ASP A 11 49.55 -11.35 5.85
N ASN A 12 50.68 -12.04 5.82
CA ASN A 12 50.71 -13.50 5.79
C ASN A 12 50.18 -14.12 7.10
N GLU A 13 50.52 -13.55 8.28
CA GLU A 13 49.97 -14.02 9.55
C GLU A 13 48.47 -13.80 9.66
N VAL A 14 47.98 -12.65 9.19
CA VAL A 14 46.53 -12.37 9.17
C VAL A 14 45.78 -13.33 8.24
N GLU A 15 46.36 -13.66 7.10
CA GLU A 15 45.75 -14.59 6.14
C GLU A 15 45.75 -16.04 6.67
N ALA A 16 46.84 -16.46 7.34
CA ALA A 16 46.91 -17.74 8.02
C ALA A 16 45.84 -17.84 9.12
N ASP A 17 45.67 -16.79 9.94
CA ASP A 17 44.63 -16.74 10.96
C ASP A 17 43.24 -16.83 10.35
N ARG A 18 42.96 -16.15 9.22
CA ARG A 18 41.70 -16.27 8.50
C ARG A 18 41.41 -17.68 8.04
N PHE A 19 42.43 -18.33 7.48
CA PHE A 19 42.31 -19.72 7.03
C PHE A 19 41.91 -20.63 8.17
N VAL A 20 42.60 -20.54 9.30
CA VAL A 20 42.29 -21.36 10.49
C VAL A 20 40.88 -21.05 10.99
N LEU A 21 40.53 -19.77 11.20
CA LEU A 21 39.21 -19.37 11.71
C LEU A 21 38.03 -19.80 10.80
N ASN A 22 38.27 -19.95 9.51
CA ASN A 22 37.23 -20.44 8.59
C ASN A 22 37.04 -21.98 8.70
N ASN A 23 38.03 -22.70 9.21
CA ASN A 23 38.05 -24.17 9.26
C ASN A 23 37.84 -24.77 10.66
N ILE A 24 37.78 -23.93 11.72
CA ILE A 24 37.53 -24.39 13.11
C ILE A 24 36.14 -23.92 13.58
N ASN A 25 35.61 -24.61 14.61
CA ASN A 25 34.34 -24.18 15.23
C ASN A 25 34.54 -22.96 16.12
N LYS A 26 33.47 -22.18 16.34
CA LYS A 26 33.50 -20.97 17.18
C LYS A 26 34.01 -21.20 18.59
N ASN A 27 33.67 -22.35 19.18
CA ASN A 27 34.10 -22.71 20.54
C ASN A 27 35.61 -22.86 20.63
N GLU A 28 36.28 -23.06 19.50
CA GLU A 28 37.72 -23.25 19.39
C GLU A 28 38.46 -21.92 19.16
N PHE A 29 37.77 -20.81 18.85
CA PHE A 29 38.37 -19.49 18.60
C PHE A 29 39.15 -18.98 19.81
N LYS A 30 38.63 -19.19 21.03
CA LYS A 30 39.29 -18.83 22.27
C LYS A 30 40.57 -19.64 22.46
N THR A 31 40.49 -20.94 22.29
CA THR A 31 41.66 -21.86 22.41
C THR A 31 42.72 -21.52 21.36
N TYR A 32 42.31 -21.17 20.13
CA TYR A 32 43.26 -20.72 19.10
C TYR A 32 43.93 -19.42 19.47
N ALA A 33 43.22 -18.43 19.99
CA ALA A 33 43.79 -17.17 20.48
C ALA A 33 44.78 -17.38 21.64
N GLU A 34 44.45 -18.28 22.56
CA GLU A 34 45.33 -18.68 23.68
C GLU A 34 46.59 -19.37 23.17
N SER A 35 46.51 -20.24 22.17
CA SER A 35 47.69 -20.90 21.58
C SER A 35 48.64 -19.91 20.91
N ILE A 36 48.11 -18.89 20.22
CA ILE A 36 48.93 -17.82 19.66
C ILE A 36 49.62 -17.04 20.74
N MET A 37 48.94 -16.71 21.83
CA MET A 37 49.48 -15.98 22.96
C MET A 37 50.59 -16.76 23.64
N ASP A 38 50.39 -18.06 23.87
CA ASP A 38 51.38 -19.00 24.45
C ASP A 38 52.62 -19.12 23.58
N SER A 39 52.46 -19.18 22.25
CA SER A 39 53.60 -19.28 21.33
C SER A 39 54.52 -18.06 21.37
N VAL A 40 53.96 -16.89 21.65
CA VAL A 40 54.73 -15.63 21.78
C VAL A 40 55.41 -15.53 23.17
N LEU A 41 54.75 -16.02 24.22
CA LEU A 41 55.25 -15.98 25.58
C LEU A 41 56.36 -17.00 25.89
N LYS A 42 56.29 -18.19 25.25
CA LYS A 42 57.24 -19.31 25.48
C LYS A 42 58.50 -19.26 24.61
N THR A 43 58.67 -18.29 23.69
CA THR A 43 59.93 -18.16 22.94
C THR A 43 61.05 -17.68 23.83
N PRO A 44 62.18 -18.50 24.03
CA PRO A 44 63.26 -18.11 24.90
C PRO A 44 63.99 -16.86 24.41
N PHE A 45 64.30 -15.95 25.34
CA PHE A 45 65.08 -14.73 25.09
C PHE A 45 66.55 -15.10 24.84
N SER A 46 66.97 -15.27 23.60
CA SER A 46 68.36 -15.35 23.22
C SER A 46 68.84 -14.02 22.58
N ASN A 47 69.85 -13.43 23.21
CA ASN A 47 70.64 -12.26 22.82
C ASN A 47 70.12 -10.86 23.16
N LYS A 48 70.86 -10.23 24.05
CA LYS A 48 70.60 -8.97 24.79
C LYS A 48 70.60 -7.65 23.97
N ASN A 49 70.97 -7.61 22.69
CA ASN A 49 71.22 -6.33 21.99
C ASN A 49 70.34 -6.00 20.80
N ILE A 50 69.28 -6.77 20.54
CA ILE A 50 68.33 -6.50 19.42
C ILE A 50 66.89 -6.28 19.94
N LEU A 51 66.70 -6.17 21.26
CA LEU A 51 65.42 -6.50 21.91
C LEU A 51 64.39 -5.39 22.02
N SER A 52 64.74 -4.11 22.02
CA SER A 52 63.77 -3.06 22.26
C SER A 52 62.84 -2.79 21.02
N HIS A 53 63.40 -2.80 19.83
CA HIS A 53 62.62 -2.60 18.60
C HIS A 53 61.87 -3.85 18.14
N SER A 54 62.42 -5.04 18.41
CA SER A 54 61.79 -6.31 18.07
C SER A 54 60.59 -6.64 18.95
N PHE A 55 60.67 -6.28 20.25
CA PHE A 55 59.61 -6.56 21.22
C PHE A 55 58.35 -5.73 20.98
N ASN A 56 58.50 -4.42 20.71
CA ASN A 56 57.35 -3.56 20.37
C ASN A 56 56.66 -3.99 19.04
N GLY A 57 57.43 -4.43 18.05
CA GLY A 57 56.88 -4.95 16.79
C GLY A 57 56.10 -6.25 16.97
N LYS A 58 56.60 -7.17 17.80
CA LYS A 58 55.89 -8.42 18.12
C LYS A 58 54.61 -8.20 18.91
N LYS A 59 54.60 -7.26 19.87
CA LYS A 59 53.45 -6.91 20.70
C LYS A 59 52.33 -6.27 19.88
N SER A 60 52.66 -5.37 18.92
CA SER A 60 51.68 -4.75 18.06
C SER A 60 51.08 -5.75 17.07
N LEU A 61 51.87 -6.69 16.54
CA LEU A 61 51.42 -7.75 15.68
C LEU A 61 50.49 -8.72 16.41
N LEU A 62 50.84 -9.17 17.61
CA LEU A 62 50.00 -10.01 18.44
C LEU A 62 48.66 -9.33 18.74
N LYS A 63 48.71 -8.06 19.15
CA LYS A 63 47.48 -7.29 19.41
C LYS A 63 46.56 -7.23 18.17
N SER A 64 47.10 -6.98 16.97
CA SER A 64 46.28 -6.94 15.72
C SER A 64 45.70 -8.31 15.38
N ARG A 65 46.42 -9.42 15.58
CA ARG A 65 45.92 -10.77 15.37
C ARG A 65 44.75 -11.10 16.30
N LEU A 66 44.89 -10.82 17.62
CA LEU A 66 43.81 -11.04 18.59
C LEU A 66 42.56 -10.19 18.32
N ILE A 67 42.73 -8.94 17.87
CA ILE A 67 41.61 -8.08 17.44
C ILE A 67 40.93 -8.68 16.23
N ASN A 68 41.67 -9.13 15.23
CA ASN A 68 41.11 -9.75 14.01
C ASN A 68 40.31 -11.04 14.30
N ILE A 69 40.79 -11.85 15.27
CA ILE A 69 40.05 -13.08 15.71
C ILE A 69 38.71 -12.68 16.33
N LYS A 70 38.71 -11.67 17.23
CA LYS A 70 37.49 -11.15 17.86
C LYS A 70 36.53 -10.56 16.85
N GLU A 71 37.00 -9.78 15.86
CA GLU A 71 36.18 -9.18 14.85
C GLU A 71 35.63 -10.24 13.87
N ALA A 72 36.34 -11.31 13.58
CA ALA A 72 35.87 -12.42 12.76
C ALA A 72 34.68 -13.13 13.41
N ASP A 73 34.69 -13.31 14.74
CA ASP A 73 33.56 -13.86 15.47
C ASP A 73 32.33 -12.94 15.40
N LEU A 74 32.48 -11.65 15.59
CA LEU A 74 31.41 -10.66 15.48
C LEU A 74 30.82 -10.60 14.06
N LYS A 75 31.66 -10.61 13.02
CA LYS A 75 31.21 -10.59 11.60
C LYS A 75 30.43 -11.86 11.23
N LYS A 76 30.81 -13.02 11.74
CA LYS A 76 30.09 -14.28 11.50
C LYS A 76 28.71 -14.27 12.15
N GLN A 77 28.58 -13.66 13.35
CA GLN A 77 27.28 -13.47 14.03
C GLN A 77 26.39 -12.49 13.27
N SER A 78 26.92 -11.34 12.83
CA SER A 78 26.15 -10.32 12.11
C SER A 78 25.61 -10.83 10.77
N LYS A 79 26.37 -11.67 10.03
CA LYS A 79 25.89 -12.29 8.78
C LYS A 79 24.72 -13.23 9.00
N LEU A 80 24.74 -14.06 10.04
CA LEU A 80 23.64 -14.97 10.37
C LEU A 80 22.38 -14.20 10.76
N ILE A 81 22.52 -13.15 11.55
CA ILE A 81 21.41 -12.27 11.93
C ILE A 81 20.82 -11.58 10.68
N LEU A 82 21.66 -11.10 9.78
CA LEU A 82 21.23 -10.46 8.53
C LEU A 82 20.44 -11.42 7.64
N ILE A 83 20.91 -12.65 7.47
CA ILE A 83 20.21 -13.73 6.74
C ILE A 83 18.86 -14.00 7.39
N PHE A 84 18.78 -14.09 8.71
CA PHE A 84 17.53 -14.32 9.44
C PHE A 84 16.54 -13.18 9.26
N ILE A 85 17.01 -11.93 9.30
CA ILE A 85 16.18 -10.74 9.03
C ILE A 85 15.65 -10.78 7.58
N CYS A 86 16.51 -11.10 6.60
CA CYS A 86 16.07 -11.21 5.19
C CYS A 86 15.02 -12.30 4.98
N ILE A 87 15.17 -13.48 5.60
CA ILE A 87 14.18 -14.57 5.52
C ILE A 87 12.87 -14.12 6.19
N PHE A 88 12.93 -13.50 7.35
CA PHE A 88 11.76 -13.03 8.10
C PHE A 88 11.00 -11.94 7.34
N THR A 89 11.69 -10.96 6.75
CA THR A 89 11.06 -9.91 5.95
C THR A 89 10.44 -10.48 4.67
N PHE A 90 11.10 -11.44 4.03
CA PHE A 90 10.55 -12.15 2.87
C PHE A 90 9.26 -12.93 3.22
N PHE A 91 9.25 -13.58 4.39
CA PHE A 91 8.05 -14.29 4.89
C PHE A 91 6.88 -13.34 5.20
N ILE A 92 7.17 -12.18 5.78
CA ILE A 92 6.16 -11.12 5.99
C ILE A 92 5.61 -10.62 4.66
N MET A 93 6.45 -10.38 3.63
CA MET A 93 5.99 -9.98 2.31
C MET A 93 5.07 -11.01 1.65
N ILE A 94 5.37 -12.31 1.80
CA ILE A 94 4.50 -13.39 1.29
C ILE A 94 3.15 -13.36 2.00
N ILE A 95 3.12 -13.25 3.33
CA ILE A 95 1.87 -13.19 4.09
C ILE A 95 1.04 -11.95 3.67
N GLN A 96 1.67 -10.79 3.53
CA GLN A 96 1.00 -9.57 3.08
C GLN A 96 0.46 -9.69 1.65
N SER A 97 1.20 -10.34 0.74
CA SER A 97 0.75 -10.56 -0.64
C SER A 97 -0.47 -11.48 -0.70
N GLN A 98 -0.54 -12.53 0.12
CA GLN A 98 -1.70 -13.42 0.23
C GLN A 98 -2.92 -12.66 0.80
N PHE A 99 -2.72 -11.81 1.79
CA PHE A 99 -3.79 -11.00 2.38
C PHE A 99 -4.34 -9.99 1.37
N LEU A 100 -3.47 -9.29 0.64
CA LEU A 100 -3.85 -8.35 -0.42
C LEU A 100 -4.54 -9.04 -1.61
N MET A 101 -4.07 -10.21 -2.05
CA MET A 101 -4.73 -10.98 -3.09
C MET A 101 -6.11 -11.51 -2.65
N GLY A 102 -6.24 -11.95 -1.41
CA GLY A 102 -7.52 -12.43 -0.87
C GLY A 102 -8.60 -11.34 -0.81
N GLN A 103 -8.24 -10.10 -0.47
CA GLN A 103 -9.17 -8.97 -0.50
C GLN A 103 -9.49 -8.51 -1.93
N SER A 104 -8.52 -8.53 -2.84
CA SER A 104 -8.65 -8.04 -4.20
C SER A 104 -9.68 -8.82 -5.02
N LEU A 105 -9.71 -10.16 -4.93
CA LEU A 105 -10.58 -11.01 -5.74
C LEU A 105 -12.07 -11.00 -5.31
N THR A 106 -12.36 -10.70 -4.04
CA THR A 106 -13.74 -10.62 -3.53
C THR A 106 -14.40 -9.27 -3.81
N ASP A 107 -13.59 -8.23 -4.06
CA ASP A 107 -14.03 -6.84 -4.17
C ASP A 107 -14.49 -6.44 -5.59
N TYR A 108 -14.10 -7.23 -6.61
CA TYR A 108 -14.39 -6.91 -8.02
C TYR A 108 -15.77 -7.34 -8.52
N ASN A 109 -16.51 -8.17 -7.76
CA ASN A 109 -17.80 -8.66 -8.20
C ASN A 109 -18.85 -8.64 -7.09
N TYR A 110 -20.03 -8.11 -7.40
CA TYR A 110 -21.20 -8.22 -6.54
C TYR A 110 -21.77 -9.64 -6.59
N LYS A 111 -21.73 -10.35 -5.46
CA LYS A 111 -22.08 -11.78 -5.37
C LYS A 111 -23.47 -12.04 -4.78
N LYS A 112 -24.11 -11.04 -4.16
CA LYS A 112 -25.42 -11.26 -3.53
C LYS A 112 -26.48 -11.58 -4.60
N PRO A 113 -27.39 -12.54 -4.36
CA PRO A 113 -28.52 -12.79 -5.24
C PRO A 113 -29.47 -11.59 -5.28
N LEU A 114 -30.14 -11.38 -6.39
CA LEU A 114 -31.25 -10.44 -6.45
C LEU A 114 -32.42 -10.98 -5.65
N GLN A 115 -33.00 -10.16 -4.80
CA GLN A 115 -34.16 -10.51 -3.98
C GLN A 115 -35.51 -10.25 -4.70
N SER A 116 -35.47 -9.46 -5.78
CA SER A 116 -36.64 -9.14 -6.59
C SER A 116 -36.64 -9.90 -7.92
N ASP A 117 -37.78 -10.00 -8.55
CA ASP A 117 -37.92 -10.60 -9.89
C ASP A 117 -37.06 -9.86 -10.93
N TYR A 118 -36.51 -10.62 -11.89
CA TYR A 118 -35.71 -10.03 -12.95
C TYR A 118 -35.89 -10.76 -14.28
N GLN A 119 -35.61 -10.04 -15.36
CA GLN A 119 -35.65 -10.56 -16.73
C GLN A 119 -34.34 -10.24 -17.42
N ILE A 120 -33.76 -11.26 -18.04
CA ILE A 120 -32.62 -11.06 -18.93
C ILE A 120 -33.09 -10.53 -20.25
N LEU A 121 -32.44 -9.47 -20.72
CA LEU A 121 -32.70 -8.85 -22.03
C LEU A 121 -31.65 -9.31 -23.05
N ASP A 122 -32.04 -9.36 -24.31
CA ASP A 122 -31.10 -9.42 -25.42
C ASP A 122 -30.95 -8.02 -26.05
N GLU A 123 -29.90 -7.33 -25.70
CA GLU A 123 -29.55 -6.01 -26.24
C GLU A 123 -28.28 -6.07 -27.11
N SER A 124 -27.90 -7.26 -27.57
CA SER A 124 -26.69 -7.48 -28.37
C SER A 124 -26.60 -6.59 -29.60
N LYS A 125 -27.73 -6.32 -30.24
CA LYS A 125 -27.81 -5.41 -31.39
C LYS A 125 -27.44 -3.96 -31.04
N ASN A 126 -27.86 -3.49 -29.86
CA ASN A 126 -27.59 -2.12 -29.42
C ASN A 126 -26.15 -1.95 -28.95
N PHE A 127 -25.56 -3.00 -28.40
CA PHE A 127 -24.13 -2.97 -27.96
C PHE A 127 -23.18 -3.24 -29.12
N GLY A 128 -23.58 -3.97 -30.16
CA GLY A 128 -22.75 -4.32 -31.31
C GLY A 128 -21.47 -5.05 -30.88
N SER A 129 -20.30 -4.52 -31.22
CA SER A 129 -18.97 -5.04 -30.82
C SER A 129 -18.52 -4.54 -29.44
N ASN A 130 -19.25 -3.64 -28.80
CA ASN A 130 -18.88 -3.06 -27.52
C ASN A 130 -19.16 -4.04 -26.37
N SER A 131 -18.23 -4.15 -25.45
CA SER A 131 -18.43 -4.85 -24.18
C SER A 131 -19.12 -3.92 -23.18
N GLY A 132 -20.14 -4.44 -22.48
CA GLY A 132 -20.83 -3.66 -21.46
C GLY A 132 -22.05 -4.39 -20.90
N SER A 133 -22.79 -3.71 -20.06
CA SER A 133 -24.05 -4.20 -19.47
C SER A 133 -25.06 -3.07 -19.31
N PHE A 134 -26.33 -3.45 -19.24
CA PHE A 134 -27.41 -2.53 -18.96
C PHE A 134 -28.28 -3.08 -17.83
N VAL A 135 -28.67 -2.22 -16.89
CA VAL A 135 -29.57 -2.57 -15.78
C VAL A 135 -30.62 -1.47 -15.64
N MET A 136 -31.88 -1.88 -15.62
CA MET A 136 -33.03 -1.01 -15.36
C MET A 136 -33.91 -1.65 -14.28
N TYR A 137 -34.47 -0.85 -13.40
CA TYR A 137 -35.52 -1.26 -12.48
C TYR A 137 -36.84 -0.53 -12.80
N SER A 138 -37.91 -1.27 -12.96
CA SER A 138 -39.24 -0.73 -13.12
C SER A 138 -39.96 -0.66 -11.78
N MET A 139 -40.14 0.53 -11.21
CA MET A 139 -40.90 0.74 -9.97
C MET A 139 -42.36 0.27 -10.12
N LYS A 140 -42.97 0.45 -11.30
CA LYS A 140 -44.36 0.04 -11.54
C LYS A 140 -44.54 -1.48 -11.53
N LYS A 141 -43.53 -2.24 -11.99
CA LYS A 141 -43.60 -3.72 -12.13
C LYS A 141 -42.83 -4.44 -11.00
N ASP A 142 -42.13 -3.71 -10.14
CA ASP A 142 -41.19 -4.24 -9.13
C ASP A 142 -40.25 -5.29 -9.73
N LYS A 143 -39.63 -4.96 -10.88
CA LYS A 143 -38.84 -5.92 -11.64
C LYS A 143 -37.59 -5.30 -12.24
N TYR A 144 -36.48 -6.05 -12.20
CA TYR A 144 -35.24 -5.68 -12.89
C TYR A 144 -35.22 -6.21 -14.31
N TYR A 145 -34.61 -5.45 -15.20
CA TYR A 145 -34.30 -5.82 -16.58
C TYR A 145 -32.78 -5.70 -16.75
N ILE A 146 -32.13 -6.79 -17.16
CA ILE A 146 -30.69 -6.89 -17.16
C ILE A 146 -30.19 -7.43 -18.49
N TYR A 147 -29.28 -6.71 -19.14
CA TYR A 147 -28.48 -7.24 -20.24
C TYR A 147 -27.08 -7.53 -19.73
N ASN A 148 -26.50 -8.68 -20.09
CA ASN A 148 -25.20 -9.16 -19.69
C ASN A 148 -25.02 -9.16 -18.15
N GLU A 149 -25.75 -10.06 -17.50
CA GLU A 149 -25.78 -10.16 -16.02
C GLU A 149 -24.38 -10.28 -15.41
N LYS A 150 -23.48 -11.07 -16.03
CA LYS A 150 -22.12 -11.25 -15.53
C LYS A 150 -21.35 -9.92 -15.49
N GLU A 151 -21.44 -9.13 -16.52
CA GLU A 151 -20.79 -7.83 -16.62
C GLU A 151 -21.44 -6.80 -15.69
N SER A 152 -22.78 -6.85 -15.53
CA SER A 152 -23.52 -5.93 -14.65
C SER A 152 -23.13 -6.05 -13.17
N ARG A 153 -22.51 -7.16 -12.79
CA ARG A 153 -22.03 -7.43 -11.42
C ARG A 153 -20.57 -7.03 -11.18
N LYS A 154 -19.82 -6.71 -12.25
CA LYS A 154 -18.46 -6.23 -12.11
C LYS A 154 -18.43 -4.80 -11.56
N ARG A 155 -17.53 -4.56 -10.63
CA ARG A 155 -17.38 -3.27 -9.99
C ARG A 155 -16.33 -2.42 -10.71
N TYR A 156 -16.70 -1.19 -10.99
CA TYR A 156 -15.87 -0.14 -11.59
C TYR A 156 -15.91 1.11 -10.73
N SER A 157 -15.04 2.07 -10.99
CA SER A 157 -15.12 3.39 -10.34
C SER A 157 -16.46 4.03 -10.68
N PRO A 158 -17.17 4.60 -9.69
CA PRO A 158 -18.47 5.23 -9.94
C PRO A 158 -18.37 6.53 -10.72
N ASP A 159 -17.21 7.19 -10.70
CA ASP A 159 -16.92 8.44 -11.38
C ASP A 159 -18.05 9.47 -11.19
N SER A 160 -18.51 10.07 -12.26
CA SER A 160 -19.53 11.13 -12.18
C SER A 160 -20.88 10.71 -11.59
N THR A 161 -21.19 9.42 -11.54
CA THR A 161 -22.43 8.93 -10.91
C THR A 161 -22.40 9.12 -9.38
N TYR A 162 -21.21 9.16 -8.78
CA TYR A 162 -21.05 9.40 -7.35
C TYR A 162 -21.37 10.84 -6.92
N LYS A 163 -21.38 11.79 -7.84
CA LYS A 163 -21.70 13.21 -7.55
C LYS A 163 -23.07 13.38 -6.94
N ILE A 164 -24.03 12.50 -7.23
CA ILE A 164 -25.36 12.50 -6.62
C ILE A 164 -25.23 12.29 -5.10
N TYR A 165 -24.40 11.37 -4.67
CA TYR A 165 -24.15 11.09 -3.24
C TYR A 165 -23.37 12.23 -2.58
N LEU A 166 -22.40 12.82 -3.27
CA LEU A 166 -21.68 14.00 -2.77
C LEU A 166 -22.61 15.19 -2.58
N ALA A 167 -23.57 15.39 -3.48
CA ALA A 167 -24.59 16.42 -3.31
C ALA A 167 -25.45 16.16 -2.06
N LEU A 168 -25.96 14.93 -1.89
CA LEU A 168 -26.76 14.54 -0.73
C LEU A 168 -25.98 14.70 0.58
N PHE A 169 -24.73 14.25 0.62
CA PHE A 169 -23.87 14.38 1.80
C PHE A 169 -23.52 15.83 2.10
N GLY A 170 -23.27 16.64 1.06
CA GLY A 170 -23.02 18.07 1.19
C GLY A 170 -24.22 18.83 1.76
N LEU A 171 -25.43 18.48 1.33
CA LEU A 171 -26.68 19.04 1.84
C LEU A 171 -26.94 18.59 3.29
N ASP A 172 -26.77 17.31 3.59
CA ASP A 172 -26.96 16.75 4.94
C ASP A 172 -25.98 17.31 5.97
N ARG A 173 -24.74 17.58 5.53
CA ARG A 173 -23.70 18.20 6.38
C ARG A 173 -23.71 19.73 6.36
N HIS A 174 -24.68 20.35 5.71
CA HIS A 174 -24.81 21.82 5.58
C HIS A 174 -23.57 22.50 4.96
N ILE A 175 -22.78 21.76 4.15
CA ILE A 175 -21.66 22.30 3.36
C ILE A 175 -22.21 23.17 2.23
N ILE A 176 -23.33 22.75 1.67
CA ILE A 176 -24.17 23.45 0.72
C ILE A 176 -25.62 23.43 1.20
N SER A 177 -26.42 24.35 0.71
CA SER A 177 -27.86 24.37 0.94
C SER A 177 -28.59 24.85 -0.32
N ASP A 178 -29.90 24.66 -0.39
CA ASP A 178 -30.73 25.12 -1.54
C ASP A 178 -30.56 26.64 -1.78
N LYS A 179 -30.38 27.41 -0.71
CA LYS A 179 -30.23 28.86 -0.79
C LYS A 179 -28.79 29.30 -1.02
N ASN A 180 -27.83 28.48 -0.67
CA ASN A 180 -26.40 28.80 -0.77
C ASN A 180 -25.59 27.52 -1.16
N SER A 181 -25.50 27.30 -2.45
CA SER A 181 -24.66 26.22 -3.04
C SER A 181 -23.59 26.79 -3.97
N ARG A 182 -23.47 28.14 -4.02
CA ARG A 182 -22.56 28.83 -4.93
C ARG A 182 -21.12 28.73 -4.47
N MET A 183 -20.23 28.39 -5.41
CA MET A 183 -18.78 28.31 -5.19
C MET A 183 -18.04 29.06 -6.27
N SER A 184 -17.17 29.98 -5.86
CA SER A 184 -16.31 30.69 -6.78
C SER A 184 -15.33 29.78 -7.50
N TRP A 185 -15.09 30.07 -8.77
CA TRP A 185 -14.11 29.38 -9.58
C TRP A 185 -12.70 29.53 -8.98
N ASN A 186 -11.91 28.46 -9.08
CA ASN A 186 -10.55 28.40 -8.55
C ASN A 186 -9.48 28.97 -9.53
N HIS A 187 -9.92 29.55 -10.65
CA HIS A 187 -9.08 30.11 -11.72
C HIS A 187 -8.19 29.10 -12.45
N LYS A 188 -8.37 27.79 -12.20
CA LYS A 188 -7.71 26.73 -12.96
C LYS A 188 -8.45 26.52 -14.28
N HIS A 189 -7.74 26.55 -15.41
CA HIS A 189 -8.34 26.27 -16.71
C HIS A 189 -8.56 24.77 -16.91
N TYR A 190 -9.78 24.43 -17.28
CA TYR A 190 -10.25 23.07 -17.61
C TYR A 190 -10.60 22.99 -19.10
N LEU A 191 -10.59 21.78 -19.66
CA LEU A 191 -10.94 21.55 -21.07
C LEU A 191 -12.38 21.95 -21.41
N PHE A 192 -13.29 21.79 -20.45
CA PHE A 192 -14.68 22.18 -20.61
C PHE A 192 -14.87 23.64 -20.19
N GLU A 193 -15.25 24.50 -21.14
CA GLU A 193 -15.44 25.93 -20.88
C GLU A 193 -16.49 26.19 -19.78
N SER A 194 -17.54 25.34 -19.72
CA SER A 194 -18.57 25.37 -18.68
C SER A 194 -18.02 25.21 -17.25
N TRP A 195 -16.78 24.68 -17.10
CA TRP A 195 -16.12 24.48 -15.80
C TRP A 195 -15.30 25.70 -15.37
N ASN A 196 -14.99 26.62 -16.31
CA ASN A 196 -14.13 27.79 -16.11
C ASN A 196 -14.91 29.02 -15.60
N LYS A 197 -15.84 28.81 -14.70
CA LYS A 197 -16.66 29.87 -14.09
C LYS A 197 -17.20 29.43 -12.74
N GLU A 198 -17.77 30.37 -11.99
CA GLU A 198 -18.51 30.08 -10.77
C GLU A 198 -19.61 29.06 -11.01
N GLN A 199 -19.85 28.20 -10.04
CA GLN A 199 -20.85 27.12 -10.08
C GLN A 199 -21.76 27.17 -8.85
N ASP A 200 -23.01 26.80 -9.04
CA ASP A 200 -23.90 26.32 -7.98
C ASP A 200 -24.17 24.82 -8.14
N LEU A 201 -24.94 24.23 -7.24
CA LEU A 201 -25.23 22.79 -7.30
C LEU A 201 -25.89 22.39 -8.62
N ASN A 202 -26.83 23.20 -9.11
CA ASN A 202 -27.57 22.92 -10.35
C ASN A 202 -26.63 22.94 -11.57
N THR A 203 -25.87 23.99 -11.75
CA THR A 203 -24.93 24.12 -12.87
C THR A 203 -23.78 23.12 -12.78
N ALA A 204 -23.29 22.85 -11.58
CA ALA A 204 -22.26 21.84 -11.37
C ALA A 204 -22.74 20.42 -11.68
N MET A 205 -23.96 20.07 -11.31
CA MET A 205 -24.57 18.77 -11.64
C MET A 205 -24.81 18.66 -13.13
N GLN A 206 -25.44 19.67 -13.76
CA GLN A 206 -25.74 19.70 -15.18
C GLN A 206 -24.48 19.54 -16.06
N ASN A 207 -23.38 20.20 -15.69
CA ASN A 207 -22.12 20.16 -16.42
C ASN A 207 -21.13 19.13 -15.87
N SER A 208 -21.51 18.34 -14.89
CA SER A 208 -20.68 17.32 -14.25
C SER A 208 -19.32 17.85 -13.77
N VAL A 209 -19.31 19.00 -13.10
CA VAL A 209 -18.10 19.77 -12.74
C VAL A 209 -17.32 19.11 -11.60
N ASN A 210 -16.20 18.43 -11.91
CA ASN A 210 -15.41 17.69 -10.92
C ASN A 210 -14.92 18.57 -9.77
N TRP A 211 -14.33 19.74 -10.04
CA TRP A 211 -13.75 20.59 -9.00
C TRP A 211 -14.78 21.04 -7.94
N TYR A 212 -16.05 21.19 -8.33
CA TYR A 212 -17.12 21.55 -7.42
C TYR A 212 -17.38 20.42 -6.41
N PHE A 213 -17.53 19.19 -6.92
CA PHE A 213 -17.77 18.01 -6.08
C PHE A 213 -16.55 17.57 -5.30
N GLU A 214 -15.34 17.75 -5.81
CA GLU A 214 -14.10 17.58 -5.05
C GLU A 214 -14.05 18.52 -3.84
N ARG A 215 -14.48 19.77 -4.01
CA ARG A 215 -14.53 20.75 -2.90
C ARG A 215 -15.54 20.33 -1.84
N ILE A 216 -16.69 19.77 -2.22
CA ILE A 216 -17.65 19.19 -1.27
C ILE A 216 -17.02 17.97 -0.58
N SER A 217 -16.50 17.02 -1.34
CA SER A 217 -15.88 15.81 -0.83
C SER A 217 -14.76 16.08 0.19
N ASN A 218 -13.95 17.11 -0.06
CA ASN A 218 -12.86 17.51 0.83
C ASN A 218 -13.32 18.12 2.17
N GLN A 219 -14.55 18.61 2.25
CA GLN A 219 -15.14 19.17 3.47
C GLN A 219 -15.93 18.12 4.27
N ILE A 220 -16.32 17.00 3.65
CA ILE A 220 -17.02 15.92 4.33
C ILE A 220 -16.02 15.11 5.16
N PRO A 221 -16.25 14.89 6.47
CA PRO A 221 -15.40 14.02 7.26
C PRO A 221 -15.38 12.58 6.73
N LYS A 222 -14.20 11.95 6.63
CA LYS A 222 -14.02 10.60 6.08
C LYS A 222 -14.85 9.54 6.82
N ASN A 223 -14.93 9.64 8.14
CA ASN A 223 -15.73 8.73 8.97
C ASN A 223 -17.23 8.85 8.68
N TYR A 224 -17.74 10.07 8.41
CA TYR A 224 -19.11 10.25 7.97
C TYR A 224 -19.35 9.57 6.62
N THR A 225 -18.49 9.81 5.63
CA THR A 225 -18.61 9.17 4.32
C THR A 225 -18.59 7.63 4.45
N ALA A 226 -17.69 7.07 5.25
CA ALA A 226 -17.61 5.63 5.49
C ALA A 226 -18.92 5.07 6.10
N ALA A 227 -19.50 5.77 7.08
CA ALA A 227 -20.77 5.39 7.67
C ALA A 227 -21.91 5.41 6.65
N GLN A 228 -21.97 6.43 5.78
CA GLN A 228 -22.98 6.54 4.72
C GLN A 228 -22.85 5.44 3.68
N LEU A 229 -21.62 5.13 3.20
CA LEU A 229 -21.40 4.04 2.25
C LEU A 229 -21.84 2.70 2.81
N LYS A 230 -21.51 2.43 4.08
CA LYS A 230 -21.93 1.21 4.78
C LYS A 230 -23.45 1.13 4.91
N GLN A 231 -24.11 2.21 5.30
CA GLN A 231 -25.56 2.25 5.45
C GLN A 231 -26.30 2.05 4.11
N LEU A 232 -25.74 2.58 3.02
CA LEU A 232 -26.27 2.42 1.66
C LEU A 232 -25.91 1.05 1.06
N ASN A 233 -25.02 0.28 1.66
CA ASN A 233 -24.37 -0.91 1.05
C ASN A 233 -23.75 -0.54 -0.32
N TYR A 234 -23.01 0.57 -0.39
CA TYR A 234 -22.51 1.13 -1.64
C TYR A 234 -21.22 0.44 -2.08
N GLY A 235 -21.34 -0.46 -3.02
CA GLY A 235 -20.19 -1.10 -3.67
C GLY A 235 -19.24 -1.81 -2.70
N ASN A 236 -17.93 -1.50 -2.80
CA ASN A 236 -16.89 -2.03 -1.92
C ASN A 236 -16.63 -1.19 -0.65
N GLU A 237 -17.31 -0.06 -0.51
CA GLU A 237 -17.20 0.86 0.65
C GLU A 237 -15.77 1.40 0.90
N ASN A 238 -14.85 1.23 -0.06
CA ASN A 238 -13.43 1.53 0.10
C ASN A 238 -13.12 2.98 -0.25
N LEU A 239 -12.76 3.78 0.74
CA LEU A 239 -12.39 5.19 0.58
C LEU A 239 -10.90 5.41 0.29
N GLY A 240 -10.09 4.35 0.30
CA GLY A 240 -8.65 4.46 0.07
C GLY A 240 -7.94 5.50 0.95
N SER A 241 -6.79 5.95 0.47
CA SER A 241 -5.98 7.00 1.11
C SER A 241 -6.11 8.37 0.43
N TYR A 242 -6.69 8.44 -0.76
CA TYR A 242 -6.76 9.64 -1.59
C TYR A 242 -8.07 10.42 -1.43
N LYS A 243 -8.02 11.73 -1.68
CA LYS A 243 -9.20 12.59 -1.60
C LYS A 243 -10.22 12.33 -2.72
N SER A 244 -9.75 11.85 -3.88
CA SER A 244 -10.58 11.59 -5.07
C SER A 244 -10.96 10.10 -5.19
N TYR A 245 -11.21 9.41 -4.07
CA TYR A 245 -11.50 7.97 -3.98
C TYR A 245 -12.63 7.47 -4.91
N TRP A 246 -13.46 8.36 -5.41
CA TRP A 246 -14.59 8.07 -6.29
C TRP A 246 -14.28 8.22 -7.79
N MET A 247 -13.11 8.79 -8.16
CA MET A 247 -12.66 8.96 -9.54
C MET A 247 -11.48 8.01 -9.80
N GLU A 248 -11.67 6.96 -10.61
CA GLU A 248 -10.63 6.03 -11.05
C GLU A 248 -9.77 5.39 -9.92
N ASP A 249 -10.29 5.38 -8.67
CA ASP A 249 -9.53 4.96 -7.49
C ASP A 249 -10.22 3.79 -6.76
N SER A 250 -10.16 3.82 -5.44
CA SER A 250 -10.46 2.73 -4.52
C SER A 250 -11.94 2.37 -4.41
N LEU A 251 -12.85 3.36 -4.50
CA LEU A 251 -14.28 3.11 -4.45
C LEU A 251 -14.76 2.47 -5.75
N LYS A 252 -15.39 1.31 -5.64
CA LYS A 252 -15.90 0.55 -6.78
C LYS A 252 -17.35 0.12 -6.53
N ILE A 253 -18.17 0.17 -7.57
CA ILE A 253 -19.56 -0.28 -7.55
C ILE A 253 -19.94 -0.87 -8.90
N SER A 254 -20.83 -1.84 -8.94
CA SER A 254 -21.35 -2.42 -10.18
C SER A 254 -22.62 -1.72 -10.65
N ASN A 255 -22.95 -1.86 -11.93
CA ASN A 255 -24.19 -1.31 -12.48
C ASN A 255 -25.41 -1.81 -11.72
N LEU A 256 -25.43 -3.10 -11.39
CA LEU A 256 -26.52 -3.70 -10.63
C LEU A 256 -26.64 -3.10 -9.23
N GLU A 257 -25.52 -2.94 -8.50
CA GLU A 257 -25.52 -2.30 -7.18
C GLU A 257 -25.99 -0.86 -7.25
N GLN A 258 -25.58 -0.10 -8.27
CA GLN A 258 -26.04 1.28 -8.45
C GLN A 258 -27.56 1.37 -8.48
N VAL A 259 -28.20 0.52 -9.29
CA VAL A 259 -29.66 0.50 -9.41
C VAL A 259 -30.33 0.06 -8.12
N ILE A 260 -29.75 -0.94 -7.41
CA ILE A 260 -30.25 -1.39 -6.10
C ILE A 260 -30.18 -0.24 -5.07
N VAL A 261 -29.06 0.47 -5.03
CA VAL A 261 -28.89 1.59 -4.08
C VAL A 261 -29.89 2.72 -4.38
N PHE A 262 -30.09 3.08 -5.65
CA PHE A 262 -31.11 4.07 -6.05
C PHE A 262 -32.52 3.61 -5.71
N LYS A 263 -32.90 2.35 -6.01
CA LYS A 263 -34.18 1.78 -5.61
C LYS A 263 -34.41 1.97 -4.11
N ASN A 264 -33.45 1.50 -3.31
CA ASN A 264 -33.55 1.58 -1.84
C ASN A 264 -33.66 3.02 -1.33
N MET A 265 -32.95 3.96 -1.96
CA MET A 265 -33.06 5.39 -1.62
C MET A 265 -34.43 5.98 -1.93
N MET A 266 -35.08 5.52 -3.00
CA MET A 266 -36.41 6.02 -3.41
C MET A 266 -37.53 5.40 -2.58
N GLU A 267 -37.41 4.11 -2.23
CA GLU A 267 -38.45 3.35 -1.51
C GLU A 267 -38.39 3.53 0.00
N GLN A 268 -37.19 3.68 0.57
CA GLN A 268 -37.04 3.82 2.00
C GLN A 268 -37.10 5.29 2.46
N ASN A 269 -37.76 5.53 3.61
CA ASN A 269 -37.56 6.70 4.42
C ASN A 269 -36.14 6.68 5.04
N ASN A 270 -35.11 6.73 4.18
CA ASN A 270 -33.74 6.84 4.67
C ASN A 270 -33.55 8.22 5.36
N HIS A 271 -32.53 8.30 6.20
CA HIS A 271 -32.25 9.44 7.10
C HIS A 271 -31.91 10.76 6.37
N PHE A 272 -31.68 10.73 5.03
CA PHE A 272 -31.52 11.98 4.28
C PHE A 272 -32.80 12.81 4.38
N SER A 273 -32.64 14.07 4.71
CA SER A 273 -33.79 14.97 4.83
C SER A 273 -34.63 14.95 3.55
N LYS A 274 -35.94 15.05 3.71
CA LYS A 274 -36.88 15.11 2.57
C LYS A 274 -36.45 16.18 1.55
N LYS A 275 -35.84 17.25 2.06
CA LYS A 275 -35.32 18.38 1.30
C LYS A 275 -34.03 18.07 0.50
N ALA A 276 -33.21 17.14 0.96
CA ALA A 276 -32.03 16.70 0.21
C ALA A 276 -32.36 15.69 -0.91
N LYS A 277 -33.59 15.15 -0.90
CA LYS A 277 -34.07 14.20 -1.91
C LYS A 277 -34.86 14.85 -3.07
N ASN A 278 -35.41 16.04 -2.83
CA ASN A 278 -36.12 16.84 -3.82
C ASN A 278 -35.17 17.82 -4.52
#